data_8364f41416365cb95a14c7864fd7cbbe
#
_entry.id   8364f41416365cb95a14c7864fd7cbbe
#
_cell.length_a   1.000
_cell.length_b   1.000
_cell.length_c   1.000
_cell.angle_alpha   90.00
_cell.angle_beta   90.00
_cell.angle_gamma   90.00
#
_symmetry.space_group_name_H-M   'P 1'
#
loop_
_entity.id
_entity.type
_entity.pdbx_description
1 polymer ?
#
loop_
_entity_poly.entity_id
_entity_poly.type
_entity_poly.pdbx_seq_one_letter_code
_entity_poly.pdbx_strand_id
1 'polypeptide(L)'
;MYFFFWELLSISFMDNKIFEIFIPGPAGRLEAKYYKSKKKTSPIALVLQPHPQYGGTMNNKVVVDTFHTFMDNDFSVCRVNFRGVGKSDGEFDNGQGELADAAAALDWLERENFDNSQCWVSGFSFGSLIAMQLLMRRPEVNRFIAISPQPNVYDFSFLSPCPASGLMVYGKKDELVPIEHINELDKRLSSQKGIKVDFQPINDANHFFSKSEEILAKSLDKYIKKESTLF
;
A
#
# COMPACT_ATOMS: atom_id res chain seq x y z
N MET A 1 -18.66 -37.77 33.29
CA MET A 1 -17.68 -37.81 32.18
C MET A 1 -18.33 -37.22 30.92
N TYR A 2 -18.74 -35.90 30.96
CA TYR A 2 -19.37 -35.16 29.85
C TYR A 2 -19.11 -33.66 29.99
N PHE A 3 -17.81 -33.25 30.19
CA PHE A 3 -17.46 -31.83 30.31
C PHE A 3 -16.26 -31.39 29.44
N PHE A 4 -15.78 -32.25 28.53
CA PHE A 4 -14.55 -31.96 27.75
C PHE A 4 -14.77 -31.83 26.23
N PHE A 5 -16.00 -31.78 25.73
CA PHE A 5 -16.27 -31.78 24.27
C PHE A 5 -16.72 -30.43 23.70
N TRP A 6 -16.90 -29.40 24.54
CA TRP A 6 -17.41 -28.11 24.04
C TRP A 6 -16.36 -27.01 23.92
N GLU A 7 -15.18 -27.19 24.43
CA GLU A 7 -14.07 -26.22 24.26
C GLU A 7 -13.29 -26.39 22.94
N LEU A 8 -13.42 -27.51 22.24
CA LEU A 8 -12.72 -27.78 20.99
C LEU A 8 -13.45 -27.29 19.73
N LEU A 9 -14.69 -26.84 19.85
CA LEU A 9 -15.49 -26.30 18.72
C LEU A 9 -15.52 -24.78 18.65
N SER A 10 -14.95 -24.06 19.60
CA SER A 10 -14.89 -22.58 19.60
C SER A 10 -13.62 -22.01 18.96
N ILE A 11 -12.69 -22.84 18.47
CA ILE A 11 -11.41 -22.38 17.86
C ILE A 11 -11.50 -22.18 16.34
N SER A 12 -12.67 -22.52 15.72
CA SER A 12 -12.77 -22.55 14.24
C SER A 12 -13.49 -21.37 13.58
N PHE A 13 -13.80 -20.28 14.27
CA PHE A 13 -14.41 -19.09 13.68
C PHE A 13 -13.86 -17.81 14.28
N MET A 14 -12.54 -17.63 14.21
CA MET A 14 -12.00 -16.28 14.28
C MET A 14 -11.99 -15.73 12.84
N ASP A 15 -13.09 -15.09 12.49
CA ASP A 15 -13.27 -14.35 11.25
C ASP A 15 -12.07 -13.45 10.96
N ASN A 16 -11.71 -13.30 9.68
CA ASN A 16 -10.78 -12.30 9.17
C ASN A 16 -11.36 -10.90 9.43
N LYS A 17 -11.36 -10.48 10.69
CA LYS A 17 -12.01 -9.24 11.13
C LYS A 17 -11.19 -8.03 10.74
N ILE A 18 -11.78 -7.18 9.93
CA ILE A 18 -11.24 -5.85 9.61
C ILE A 18 -11.82 -4.86 10.63
N PHE A 19 -10.93 -4.16 11.32
CA PHE A 19 -11.29 -3.17 12.33
C PHE A 19 -11.38 -1.79 11.69
N GLU A 20 -12.45 -1.05 12.00
CA GLU A 20 -12.51 0.40 11.77
C GLU A 20 -11.89 1.10 12.97
N ILE A 21 -10.90 1.94 12.71
CA ILE A 21 -10.12 2.59 13.77
C ILE A 21 -9.87 4.05 13.43
N PHE A 22 -9.45 4.81 14.44
CA PHE A 22 -8.89 6.14 14.27
C PHE A 22 -7.45 6.15 14.76
N ILE A 23 -6.56 6.67 13.92
CA ILE A 23 -5.13 6.84 14.20
C ILE A 23 -4.90 8.31 14.55
N PRO A 24 -4.20 8.63 15.65
CA PRO A 24 -3.75 10.00 15.92
C PRO A 24 -2.81 10.48 14.80
N GLY A 25 -3.21 11.49 14.07
CA GLY A 25 -2.42 12.10 13.00
C GLY A 25 -2.03 13.55 13.31
N PRO A 26 -1.17 14.17 12.49
CA PRO A 26 -0.66 15.52 12.74
C PRO A 26 -1.72 16.63 12.67
N ALA A 27 -2.77 16.44 11.88
CA ALA A 27 -3.88 17.39 11.73
C ALA A 27 -5.15 16.97 12.48
N GLY A 28 -5.04 15.98 13.38
CA GLY A 28 -6.15 15.37 14.08
C GLY A 28 -6.22 13.87 13.83
N ARG A 29 -7.37 13.25 14.02
CA ARG A 29 -7.53 11.82 13.84
C ARG A 29 -7.63 11.46 12.35
N LEU A 30 -7.08 10.29 11.99
CA LEU A 30 -7.16 9.69 10.66
C LEU A 30 -8.08 8.46 10.71
N GLU A 31 -9.07 8.40 9.85
CA GLU A 31 -9.93 7.23 9.66
C GLU A 31 -9.15 6.14 8.95
N ALA A 32 -9.15 4.92 9.49
CA ALA A 32 -8.43 3.81 8.91
C ALA A 32 -9.18 2.48 9.04
N LYS A 33 -8.80 1.53 8.20
CA LYS A 33 -9.21 0.13 8.33
C LYS A 33 -7.96 -0.73 8.49
N TYR A 34 -8.00 -1.59 9.49
CA TYR A 34 -6.87 -2.43 9.89
C TYR A 34 -7.27 -3.89 9.97
N TYR A 35 -6.43 -4.75 9.43
CA TYR A 35 -6.46 -6.19 9.61
C TYR A 35 -5.18 -6.64 10.30
N LYS A 36 -5.31 -7.37 11.39
CA LYS A 36 -4.19 -8.01 12.09
C LYS A 36 -4.07 -9.47 11.67
N SER A 37 -2.92 -9.84 11.14
CA SER A 37 -2.62 -11.24 10.81
C SER A 37 -2.63 -12.11 12.08
N LYS A 38 -2.99 -13.37 11.91
CA LYS A 38 -2.94 -14.37 12.98
C LYS A 38 -1.52 -14.87 13.26
N LYS A 39 -0.57 -14.63 12.33
CA LYS A 39 0.82 -15.00 12.51
C LYS A 39 1.52 -14.01 13.44
N LYS A 40 2.29 -14.53 14.40
CA LYS A 40 2.96 -13.73 15.43
C LYS A 40 3.96 -12.72 14.83
N THR A 41 4.74 -13.15 13.86
CA THR A 41 5.78 -12.35 13.18
C THR A 41 5.38 -12.05 11.74
N SER A 42 4.13 -11.60 11.55
CA SER A 42 3.64 -11.26 10.21
C SER A 42 4.32 -10.01 9.66
N PRO A 43 4.56 -9.93 8.35
CA PRO A 43 4.91 -8.67 7.73
C PRO A 43 3.76 -7.66 7.82
N ILE A 44 4.09 -6.38 7.71
CA ILE A 44 3.11 -5.29 7.71
C ILE A 44 3.07 -4.57 6.37
N ALA A 45 1.89 -4.04 6.01
CA ALA A 45 1.73 -3.22 4.82
C ALA A 45 0.81 -2.02 5.08
N LEU A 46 1.27 -0.83 4.66
CA LEU A 46 0.46 0.38 4.62
C LEU A 46 0.02 0.64 3.19
N VAL A 47 -1.30 0.80 2.96
CA VAL A 47 -1.88 1.04 1.63
C VAL A 47 -2.51 2.43 1.58
N LEU A 48 -2.04 3.26 0.63
CA LEU A 48 -2.39 4.67 0.51
C LEU A 48 -3.33 4.93 -0.66
N GLN A 49 -4.32 5.80 -0.41
CA GLN A 49 -5.39 6.18 -1.32
C GLN A 49 -4.94 7.07 -2.48
N PRO A 50 -5.72 7.15 -3.58
CA PRO A 50 -5.51 8.15 -4.63
C PRO A 50 -5.88 9.57 -4.17
N HIS A 51 -5.76 10.54 -5.10
CA HIS A 51 -5.82 11.98 -4.79
C HIS A 51 -7.12 12.40 -4.08
N PRO A 52 -7.03 13.02 -2.90
CA PRO A 52 -8.18 13.42 -2.08
C PRO A 52 -9.19 14.30 -2.82
N GLN A 53 -8.72 15.32 -3.52
CA GLN A 53 -9.57 16.29 -4.20
C GLN A 53 -10.25 15.77 -5.48
N TYR A 54 -9.85 14.58 -5.97
CA TYR A 54 -10.49 13.90 -7.11
C TYR A 54 -11.31 12.69 -6.67
N GLY A 55 -11.88 12.73 -5.46
CA GLY A 55 -12.73 11.68 -4.92
C GLY A 55 -11.97 10.45 -4.42
N GLY A 56 -10.65 10.57 -4.25
CA GLY A 56 -9.83 9.51 -3.68
C GLY A 56 -10.17 9.24 -2.22
N THR A 57 -10.34 7.98 -1.88
CA THR A 57 -10.55 7.51 -0.50
C THR A 57 -9.86 6.17 -0.30
N MET A 58 -9.69 5.75 0.95
CA MET A 58 -9.22 4.39 1.28
C MET A 58 -10.17 3.28 0.79
N ASN A 59 -11.40 3.63 0.39
CA ASN A 59 -12.39 2.70 -0.15
C ASN A 59 -12.37 2.62 -1.69
N ASN A 60 -11.43 3.30 -2.36
CA ASN A 60 -11.20 3.10 -3.78
C ASN A 60 -10.94 1.62 -4.07
N LYS A 61 -11.50 1.09 -5.16
CA LYS A 61 -11.45 -0.35 -5.46
C LYS A 61 -10.02 -0.89 -5.55
N VAL A 62 -9.10 -0.17 -6.19
CA VAL A 62 -7.69 -0.58 -6.29
C VAL A 62 -7.04 -0.67 -4.90
N VAL A 63 -7.34 0.29 -4.01
CA VAL A 63 -6.84 0.30 -2.62
C VAL A 63 -7.41 -0.88 -1.83
N VAL A 64 -8.72 -1.15 -1.98
CA VAL A 64 -9.39 -2.27 -1.32
C VAL A 64 -8.84 -3.61 -1.80
N ASP A 65 -8.69 -3.80 -3.11
CA ASP A 65 -8.17 -5.03 -3.69
C ASP A 65 -6.70 -5.27 -3.28
N THR A 66 -5.89 -4.20 -3.24
CA THR A 66 -4.50 -4.26 -2.75
C THR A 66 -4.45 -4.64 -1.27
N PHE A 67 -5.31 -4.04 -0.44
CA PHE A 67 -5.43 -4.38 0.98
C PHE A 67 -5.76 -5.86 1.18
N HIS A 68 -6.76 -6.39 0.44
CA HIS A 68 -7.13 -7.81 0.52
C HIS A 68 -6.02 -8.72 0.01
N THR A 69 -5.30 -8.33 -1.06
CA THR A 69 -4.17 -9.11 -1.57
C THR A 69 -3.06 -9.26 -0.52
N PHE A 70 -2.73 -8.20 0.22
CA PHE A 70 -1.78 -8.31 1.34
C PHE A 70 -2.34 -9.16 2.48
N MET A 71 -3.61 -8.98 2.84
CA MET A 71 -4.28 -9.78 3.87
C MET A 71 -4.25 -11.28 3.55
N ASP A 72 -4.53 -11.66 2.30
CA ASP A 72 -4.53 -13.05 1.82
C ASP A 72 -3.10 -13.66 1.78
N ASN A 73 -2.08 -12.81 1.86
CA ASN A 73 -0.68 -13.21 1.99
C ASN A 73 -0.14 -13.09 3.44
N ASP A 74 -1.03 -13.14 4.42
CA ASP A 74 -0.71 -13.16 5.86
C ASP A 74 -0.06 -11.88 6.41
N PHE A 75 -0.18 -10.73 5.73
CA PHE A 75 0.25 -9.45 6.26
C PHE A 75 -0.75 -8.90 7.29
N SER A 76 -0.25 -8.16 8.27
CA SER A 76 -1.06 -7.18 9.00
C SER A 76 -1.12 -5.91 8.16
N VAL A 77 -2.33 -5.45 7.81
CA VAL A 77 -2.50 -4.42 6.77
C VAL A 77 -3.33 -3.25 7.30
N CYS A 78 -2.88 -2.05 7.00
CA CYS A 78 -3.63 -0.82 7.25
C CYS A 78 -3.87 -0.05 5.94
N ARG A 79 -5.09 0.45 5.74
CA ARG A 79 -5.42 1.47 4.74
C ARG A 79 -6.06 2.67 5.43
N VAL A 80 -5.70 3.86 5.00
CA VAL A 80 -6.03 5.10 5.70
C VAL A 80 -6.64 6.13 4.77
N ASN A 81 -7.60 6.91 5.27
CA ASN A 81 -8.02 8.15 4.65
C ASN A 81 -7.08 9.27 5.08
N PHE A 82 -6.49 9.97 4.10
CA PHE A 82 -5.72 11.18 4.36
C PHE A 82 -6.60 12.26 4.99
N ARG A 83 -5.97 13.28 5.56
CA ARG A 83 -6.63 14.47 6.10
C ARG A 83 -7.70 15.01 5.16
N GLY A 84 -8.82 15.47 5.73
CA GLY A 84 -9.94 16.01 4.98
C GLY A 84 -10.75 14.99 4.17
N VAL A 85 -10.46 13.68 4.28
CA VAL A 85 -11.18 12.62 3.57
C VAL A 85 -11.98 11.76 4.55
N GLY A 86 -13.24 11.49 4.21
CA GLY A 86 -14.13 10.67 5.03
C GLY A 86 -14.32 11.24 6.42
N LYS A 87 -13.91 10.50 7.45
CA LYS A 87 -13.96 10.93 8.86
C LYS A 87 -12.61 11.41 9.39
N SER A 88 -11.60 11.56 8.53
CA SER A 88 -10.30 12.13 8.91
C SER A 88 -10.41 13.64 9.09
N ASP A 89 -9.78 14.14 10.16
CA ASP A 89 -9.72 15.57 10.44
C ASP A 89 -8.71 16.29 9.50
N GLY A 90 -8.72 17.63 9.50
CA GLY A 90 -7.82 18.46 8.70
C GLY A 90 -8.30 18.73 7.28
N GLU A 91 -7.40 19.26 6.46
CA GLU A 91 -7.66 19.63 5.06
C GLU A 91 -6.47 19.19 4.19
N PHE A 92 -6.73 19.00 2.89
CA PHE A 92 -5.70 18.65 1.90
C PHE A 92 -4.54 19.66 1.90
N ASP A 93 -3.31 19.18 1.96
CA ASP A 93 -2.09 19.98 2.11
C ASP A 93 -1.02 19.67 1.03
N ASN A 94 -1.47 19.51 -0.21
CA ASN A 94 -0.63 19.40 -1.41
C ASN A 94 0.48 18.33 -1.32
N GLY A 95 0.24 17.25 -0.59
CA GLY A 95 1.15 16.12 -0.41
C GLY A 95 2.04 16.21 0.83
N GLN A 96 2.29 17.39 1.39
CA GLN A 96 3.14 17.53 2.58
C GLN A 96 2.44 16.98 3.83
N GLY A 97 1.21 17.41 4.04
CA GLY A 97 0.40 16.92 5.13
C GLY A 97 0.04 15.44 4.97
N GLU A 98 -0.30 15.00 3.76
CA GLU A 98 -0.61 13.61 3.45
C GLU A 98 0.58 12.68 3.71
N LEU A 99 1.81 13.16 3.46
CA LEU A 99 3.02 12.44 3.82
C LEU A 99 3.20 12.31 5.33
N ALA A 100 2.89 13.36 6.08
CA ALA A 100 2.92 13.31 7.55
C ALA A 100 1.83 12.38 8.11
N ASP A 101 0.65 12.33 7.47
CA ASP A 101 -0.42 11.39 7.80
C ASP A 101 0.02 9.94 7.55
N ALA A 102 0.65 9.69 6.40
CA ALA A 102 1.19 8.36 6.07
C ALA A 102 2.27 7.92 7.06
N ALA A 103 3.14 8.83 7.50
CA ALA A 103 4.15 8.55 8.51
C ALA A 103 3.50 8.19 9.87
N ALA A 104 2.49 8.94 10.30
CA ALA A 104 1.75 8.65 11.53
C ALA A 104 1.01 7.30 11.46
N ALA A 105 0.43 6.98 10.30
CA ALA A 105 -0.21 5.69 10.07
C ALA A 105 0.79 4.53 10.10
N LEU A 106 1.99 4.71 9.55
CA LEU A 106 3.06 3.72 9.62
C LEU A 106 3.56 3.52 11.04
N ASP A 107 3.82 4.61 11.79
CA ASP A 107 4.21 4.55 13.21
C ASP A 107 3.20 3.79 14.07
N TRP A 108 1.90 4.01 13.79
CA TRP A 108 0.84 3.29 14.45
C TRP A 108 0.86 1.80 14.11
N LEU A 109 0.99 1.47 12.81
CA LEU A 109 0.99 0.09 12.32
C LEU A 109 2.17 -0.71 12.90
N GLU A 110 3.35 -0.11 12.98
CA GLU A 110 4.53 -0.73 13.61
C GLU A 110 4.33 -0.99 15.09
N ARG A 111 3.76 -0.05 15.84
CA ARG A 111 3.47 -0.23 17.27
C ARG A 111 2.50 -1.37 17.54
N GLU A 112 1.47 -1.51 16.70
CA GLU A 112 0.51 -2.62 16.80
C GLU A 112 1.13 -3.97 16.40
N ASN A 113 2.28 -3.96 15.72
CA ASN A 113 2.98 -5.13 15.19
C ASN A 113 4.51 -5.01 15.45
N PHE A 114 4.90 -4.77 16.68
CA PHE A 114 6.30 -4.49 17.08
C PHE A 114 7.30 -5.60 16.75
N ASP A 115 6.83 -6.81 16.51
CA ASP A 115 7.60 -7.99 16.12
C ASP A 115 7.42 -8.35 14.63
N ASN A 116 7.05 -7.36 13.78
CA ASN A 116 6.89 -7.58 12.35
C ASN A 116 8.21 -8.03 11.69
N SER A 117 8.10 -8.88 10.67
CA SER A 117 9.25 -9.41 9.93
C SER A 117 9.69 -8.52 8.78
N GLN A 118 8.77 -7.74 8.21
CA GLN A 118 8.98 -6.86 7.07
C GLN A 118 8.00 -5.70 7.10
N CYS A 119 8.42 -4.53 6.60
CA CYS A 119 7.59 -3.35 6.45
C CYS A 119 7.47 -2.96 4.98
N TRP A 120 6.24 -2.97 4.45
CA TRP A 120 5.93 -2.62 3.07
C TRP A 120 5.04 -1.40 2.99
N VAL A 121 5.23 -0.59 1.95
CA VAL A 121 4.30 0.50 1.62
C VAL A 121 3.76 0.30 0.21
N SER A 122 2.47 0.59 0.05
CA SER A 122 1.81 0.58 -1.26
C SER A 122 0.97 1.83 -1.43
N GLY A 123 0.83 2.30 -2.67
CA GLY A 123 -0.04 3.42 -2.96
C GLY A 123 -0.54 3.40 -4.39
N PHE A 124 -1.74 3.94 -4.58
CA PHE A 124 -2.37 4.07 -5.88
C PHE A 124 -2.38 5.54 -6.33
N SER A 125 -1.96 5.80 -7.58
CA SER A 125 -1.97 7.12 -8.20
C SER A 125 -1.21 8.16 -7.34
N PHE A 126 -1.85 9.19 -6.82
CA PHE A 126 -1.27 10.12 -5.85
C PHE A 126 -0.69 9.40 -4.62
N GLY A 127 -1.38 8.37 -4.12
CA GLY A 127 -0.86 7.56 -3.02
C GLY A 127 0.47 6.88 -3.34
N SER A 128 0.78 6.61 -4.62
CA SER A 128 2.08 6.08 -5.02
C SER A 128 3.20 7.09 -4.81
N LEU A 129 2.96 8.38 -5.09
CA LEU A 129 3.90 9.45 -4.77
C LEU A 129 4.18 9.51 -3.27
N ILE A 130 3.11 9.54 -2.45
CA ILE A 130 3.24 9.60 -0.99
C ILE A 130 3.98 8.37 -0.44
N ALA A 131 3.66 7.17 -0.95
CA ALA A 131 4.37 5.94 -0.58
C ALA A 131 5.87 6.02 -0.92
N MET A 132 6.23 6.55 -2.09
CA MET A 132 7.63 6.71 -2.47
C MET A 132 8.35 7.79 -1.66
N GLN A 133 7.69 8.88 -1.32
CA GLN A 133 8.25 9.90 -0.43
C GLN A 133 8.43 9.38 1.01
N LEU A 134 7.50 8.55 1.49
CA LEU A 134 7.61 7.87 2.77
C LEU A 134 8.79 6.91 2.79
N LEU A 135 8.92 6.05 1.77
CA LEU A 135 10.05 5.14 1.57
C LEU A 135 11.42 5.85 1.70
N MET A 136 11.57 7.05 1.15
CA MET A 136 12.81 7.82 1.22
C MET A 136 13.14 8.34 2.62
N ARG A 137 12.20 8.33 3.56
CA ARG A 137 12.33 8.87 4.91
C ARG A 137 12.29 7.81 6.01
N ARG A 138 11.91 6.59 5.63
CA ARG A 138 11.64 5.49 6.57
C ARG A 138 12.49 4.28 6.20
N PRO A 139 13.68 4.14 6.81
CA PRO A 139 14.63 3.06 6.48
C PRO A 139 14.13 1.66 6.84
N GLU A 140 13.13 1.55 7.73
CA GLU A 140 12.46 0.30 8.04
C GLU A 140 11.60 -0.24 6.88
N VAL A 141 11.18 0.63 5.94
CA VAL A 141 10.43 0.20 4.76
C VAL A 141 11.38 -0.49 3.79
N ASN A 142 11.21 -1.79 3.65
CA ASN A 142 12.11 -2.63 2.87
C ASN A 142 11.55 -3.11 1.53
N ARG A 143 10.27 -2.84 1.25
CA ARG A 143 9.63 -3.11 -0.05
C ARG A 143 8.53 -2.09 -0.34
N PHE A 144 8.25 -1.88 -1.62
CA PHE A 144 7.14 -1.04 -2.04
C PHE A 144 6.36 -1.62 -3.23
N ILE A 145 5.10 -1.18 -3.35
CA ILE A 145 4.28 -1.38 -4.54
C ILE A 145 3.65 -0.03 -4.94
N ALA A 146 4.03 0.50 -6.09
CA ALA A 146 3.45 1.71 -6.67
C ALA A 146 2.50 1.33 -7.81
N ILE A 147 1.22 1.70 -7.68
CA ILE A 147 0.18 1.36 -8.64
C ILE A 147 -0.22 2.63 -9.39
N SER A 148 -0.16 2.61 -10.72
CA SER A 148 -0.36 3.76 -11.60
C SER A 148 0.37 5.03 -11.13
N PRO A 149 1.70 5.01 -10.93
CA PRO A 149 2.44 6.21 -10.60
C PRO A 149 2.30 7.24 -11.73
N GLN A 150 2.32 8.54 -11.39
CA GLN A 150 2.09 9.64 -12.34
C GLN A 150 3.35 10.50 -12.52
N PRO A 151 4.43 10.01 -13.16
CA PRO A 151 5.65 10.77 -13.35
C PRO A 151 5.52 11.95 -14.32
N ASN A 152 4.42 12.06 -15.04
CA ASN A 152 4.06 13.24 -15.85
C ASN A 152 3.46 14.38 -15.02
N VAL A 153 2.99 14.12 -13.81
CA VAL A 153 2.37 15.10 -12.91
C VAL A 153 3.29 15.42 -11.73
N TYR A 154 3.98 14.41 -11.19
CA TYR A 154 4.82 14.52 -10.01
C TYR A 154 6.27 14.18 -10.34
N ASP A 155 7.18 14.92 -9.73
CA ASP A 155 8.60 14.62 -9.86
C ASP A 155 9.00 13.42 -8.98
N PHE A 156 9.48 12.35 -9.61
CA PHE A 156 10.05 11.16 -8.97
C PHE A 156 11.59 11.15 -8.98
N SER A 157 12.24 12.28 -9.27
CA SER A 157 13.71 12.36 -9.32
C SER A 157 14.36 12.06 -7.96
N PHE A 158 13.65 12.28 -6.86
CA PHE A 158 14.10 11.97 -5.51
C PHE A 158 14.38 10.47 -5.27
N LEU A 159 13.88 9.55 -6.11
CA LEU A 159 14.19 8.12 -6.07
C LEU A 159 15.57 7.78 -6.67
N SER A 160 16.55 8.65 -6.46
CA SER A 160 17.91 8.44 -6.96
C SER A 160 18.93 8.88 -5.90
N PRO A 161 19.45 7.94 -5.08
CA PRO A 161 19.23 6.49 -5.09
C PRO A 161 17.90 6.07 -4.45
N CYS A 162 17.24 5.07 -5.02
CA CYS A 162 16.07 4.43 -4.39
C CYS A 162 16.55 3.45 -3.31
N PRO A 163 16.00 3.51 -2.07
CA PRO A 163 16.55 2.75 -0.95
C PRO A 163 16.10 1.29 -0.90
N ALA A 164 15.04 0.90 -1.63
CA ALA A 164 14.50 -0.47 -1.59
C ALA A 164 14.05 -0.97 -2.96
N SER A 165 14.01 -2.29 -3.09
CA SER A 165 13.40 -2.96 -4.23
C SER A 165 11.88 -2.90 -4.17
N GLY A 166 11.21 -2.97 -5.33
CA GLY A 166 9.76 -2.86 -5.36
C GLY A 166 9.15 -3.20 -6.71
N LEU A 167 7.83 -2.99 -6.78
CA LEU A 167 7.02 -3.19 -7.96
C LEU A 167 6.35 -1.88 -8.37
N MET A 168 6.39 -1.55 -9.65
CA MET A 168 5.57 -0.52 -10.27
C MET A 168 4.62 -1.17 -11.28
N VAL A 169 3.30 -1.07 -11.04
CA VAL A 169 2.27 -1.62 -11.93
C VAL A 169 1.53 -0.49 -12.61
N TYR A 170 1.29 -0.63 -13.90
CA TYR A 170 0.60 0.39 -14.68
C TYR A 170 -0.22 -0.21 -15.82
N GLY A 171 -1.27 0.49 -16.22
CA GLY A 171 -2.10 0.13 -17.36
C GLY A 171 -1.50 0.64 -18.68
N LYS A 172 -1.43 -0.18 -19.72
CA LYS A 172 -0.98 0.29 -21.05
C LYS A 172 -2.00 1.20 -21.77
N LYS A 173 -3.25 1.17 -21.33
CA LYS A 173 -4.32 2.06 -21.81
C LYS A 173 -4.63 3.16 -20.80
N ASP A 174 -3.65 3.52 -19.97
CA ASP A 174 -3.77 4.64 -19.03
C ASP A 174 -3.79 5.96 -19.82
N GLU A 175 -4.94 6.64 -19.79
CA GLU A 175 -5.15 7.91 -20.50
C GLU A 175 -4.61 9.12 -19.70
N LEU A 176 -4.31 8.94 -18.41
CA LEU A 176 -3.80 9.99 -17.53
C LEU A 176 -2.27 10.04 -17.51
N VAL A 177 -1.62 8.92 -17.82
CA VAL A 177 -0.16 8.79 -17.75
C VAL A 177 0.38 8.28 -19.10
N PRO A 178 0.95 9.16 -19.93
CA PRO A 178 1.62 8.76 -21.16
C PRO A 178 2.74 7.75 -20.87
N ILE A 179 2.81 6.69 -21.67
CA ILE A 179 3.72 5.57 -21.46
C ILE A 179 5.20 5.99 -21.47
N GLU A 180 5.52 7.06 -22.20
CA GLU A 180 6.86 7.61 -22.32
C GLU A 180 7.44 8.01 -20.96
N HIS A 181 6.63 8.63 -20.09
CA HIS A 181 7.03 9.01 -18.74
C HIS A 181 7.28 7.81 -17.82
N ILE A 182 6.51 6.72 -17.99
CA ILE A 182 6.77 5.45 -17.28
C ILE A 182 8.09 4.85 -17.76
N ASN A 183 8.35 4.85 -19.07
CA ASN A 183 9.59 4.31 -19.63
C ASN A 183 10.82 5.10 -19.18
N GLU A 184 10.71 6.42 -19.02
CA GLU A 184 11.78 7.26 -18.48
C GLU A 184 12.06 6.95 -17.01
N LEU A 185 11.00 6.77 -16.22
CA LEU A 185 11.10 6.38 -14.81
C LEU A 185 11.74 4.98 -14.68
N ASP A 186 11.28 4.00 -15.48
CA ASP A 186 11.86 2.66 -15.55
C ASP A 186 13.37 2.71 -15.86
N LYS A 187 13.74 3.37 -16.94
CA LYS A 187 15.16 3.51 -17.33
C LYS A 187 16.02 4.06 -16.20
N ARG A 188 15.52 5.06 -15.47
CA ARG A 188 16.25 5.67 -14.36
C ARG A 188 16.39 4.73 -13.17
N LEU A 189 15.33 4.01 -12.79
CA LEU A 189 15.36 3.13 -11.63
C LEU A 189 16.09 1.81 -11.94
N SER A 190 15.90 1.25 -13.14
CA SER A 190 16.56 0.01 -13.58
C SER A 190 18.08 0.18 -13.75
N SER A 191 18.60 1.41 -13.89
CA SER A 191 20.04 1.69 -13.96
C SER A 191 20.74 1.68 -12.60
N GLN A 192 19.98 1.64 -11.49
CA GLN A 192 20.54 1.69 -10.14
C GLN A 192 21.05 0.31 -9.70
N LYS A 193 22.17 0.31 -8.96
CA LYS A 193 22.76 -0.91 -8.40
C LYS A 193 22.24 -1.17 -6.99
N GLY A 194 22.14 -2.45 -6.63
CA GLY A 194 21.78 -2.87 -5.27
C GLY A 194 20.27 -2.98 -5.02
N ILE A 195 19.43 -2.50 -5.93
CA ILE A 195 17.98 -2.63 -5.88
C ILE A 195 17.44 -3.22 -7.18
N LYS A 196 16.24 -3.77 -7.12
CA LYS A 196 15.48 -4.20 -8.30
C LYS A 196 14.07 -3.62 -8.23
N VAL A 197 13.72 -2.81 -9.22
CA VAL A 197 12.35 -2.33 -9.41
C VAL A 197 11.76 -3.04 -10.62
N ASP A 198 10.76 -3.90 -10.37
CA ASP A 198 10.04 -4.59 -11.44
C ASP A 198 8.96 -3.64 -11.99
N PHE A 199 8.99 -3.34 -13.29
CA PHE A 199 7.95 -2.58 -14.00
C PHE A 199 7.01 -3.55 -14.69
N GLN A 200 5.74 -3.57 -14.28
CA GLN A 200 4.76 -4.53 -14.77
C GLN A 200 3.59 -3.84 -15.50
N PRO A 201 3.57 -3.90 -16.84
CA PRO A 201 2.44 -3.43 -17.62
C PRO A 201 1.26 -4.41 -17.59
N ILE A 202 0.02 -3.88 -17.51
CA ILE A 202 -1.21 -4.62 -17.75
C ILE A 202 -1.81 -4.14 -19.07
N ASN A 203 -1.88 -5.02 -20.07
CA ASN A 203 -2.10 -4.65 -21.48
C ASN A 203 -3.38 -3.85 -21.74
N ASP A 204 -4.51 -4.26 -21.18
CA ASP A 204 -5.81 -3.65 -21.45
C ASP A 204 -6.33 -2.78 -20.32
N ALA A 205 -5.50 -2.47 -19.33
CA ALA A 205 -5.87 -1.67 -18.17
C ALA A 205 -5.77 -0.17 -18.45
N ASN A 206 -6.78 0.57 -17.98
CA ASN A 206 -6.75 2.01 -17.83
C ASN A 206 -6.12 2.40 -16.47
N HIS A 207 -6.10 3.69 -16.13
CA HIS A 207 -5.56 4.22 -14.86
C HIS A 207 -6.14 3.53 -13.62
N PHE A 208 -7.44 3.23 -13.64
CA PHE A 208 -8.20 2.66 -12.52
C PHE A 208 -8.32 1.13 -12.58
N PHE A 209 -7.69 0.48 -13.55
CA PHE A 209 -7.78 -0.96 -13.80
C PHE A 209 -9.23 -1.47 -14.00
N SER A 210 -10.14 -0.61 -14.45
CA SER A 210 -11.53 -0.99 -14.71
C SER A 210 -11.57 -2.16 -15.68
N LYS A 211 -12.26 -3.25 -15.30
CA LYS A 211 -12.31 -4.55 -16.01
C LYS A 211 -10.98 -5.32 -16.03
N SER A 212 -9.97 -4.89 -15.27
CA SER A 212 -8.67 -5.56 -15.17
C SER A 212 -8.27 -5.80 -13.71
N GLU A 213 -9.21 -5.65 -12.77
CA GLU A 213 -8.98 -5.75 -11.32
C GLU A 213 -8.43 -7.12 -10.92
N GLU A 214 -8.95 -8.20 -11.50
CA GLU A 214 -8.44 -9.55 -11.24
C GLU A 214 -7.00 -9.75 -11.73
N ILE A 215 -6.65 -9.13 -12.87
CA ILE A 215 -5.30 -9.22 -13.43
C ILE A 215 -4.34 -8.45 -12.53
N LEU A 216 -4.75 -7.27 -12.04
CA LEU A 216 -4.00 -6.51 -11.07
C LEU A 216 -3.77 -7.34 -9.79
N ALA A 217 -4.84 -7.86 -9.18
CA ALA A 217 -4.75 -8.65 -7.96
C ALA A 217 -3.82 -9.86 -8.11
N LYS A 218 -3.92 -10.63 -9.21
CA LYS A 218 -3.02 -11.76 -9.52
C LYS A 218 -1.56 -11.31 -9.68
N SER A 219 -1.35 -10.14 -10.26
CA SER A 219 -0.02 -9.56 -10.43
C SER A 219 0.61 -9.20 -9.09
N LEU A 220 -0.16 -8.52 -8.23
CA LEU A 220 0.26 -8.15 -6.87
C LEU A 220 0.54 -9.41 -6.03
N ASP A 221 -0.37 -10.38 -6.04
CA ASP A 221 -0.25 -11.64 -5.30
C ASP A 221 1.03 -12.39 -5.68
N LYS A 222 1.30 -12.51 -6.99
CA LYS A 222 2.51 -13.15 -7.49
C LYS A 222 3.78 -12.47 -6.99
N TYR A 223 3.80 -11.12 -7.01
CA TYR A 223 4.95 -10.35 -6.53
C TYR A 223 5.13 -10.50 -5.02
N ILE A 224 4.05 -10.33 -4.25
CA ILE A 224 4.07 -10.44 -2.79
C ILE A 224 4.57 -11.82 -2.36
N LYS A 225 4.03 -12.90 -2.92
CA LYS A 225 4.48 -14.28 -2.62
C LYS A 225 5.95 -14.48 -2.90
N LYS A 226 6.43 -13.99 -4.03
CA LYS A 226 7.84 -14.12 -4.42
C LYS A 226 8.76 -13.38 -3.44
N GLU A 227 8.45 -12.15 -3.07
CA GLU A 227 9.34 -11.30 -2.29
C GLU A 227 9.21 -11.52 -0.77
N SER A 228 8.04 -11.96 -0.27
CA SER A 228 7.86 -12.27 1.15
C SER A 228 8.54 -13.57 1.61
N THR A 229 8.91 -14.46 0.68
CA THR A 229 9.63 -15.71 0.98
C THR A 229 11.15 -15.56 1.07
N LEU A 230 11.68 -14.37 0.77
CA LEU A 230 13.13 -14.11 0.77
C LEU A 230 13.69 -13.75 2.15
N PHE A 231 12.85 -13.79 3.20
CA PHE A 231 13.22 -13.42 4.58
C PHE A 231 12.70 -14.41 5.62
#